data_69f4f53754d8e59073965fdf76c861da
#
_entry.id   69f4f53754d8e59073965fdf76c861da
#
_cell.length_a   1.000
_cell.length_b   1.000
_cell.length_c   1.000
_cell.angle_alpha   90.00
_cell.angle_beta   90.00
_cell.angle_gamma   90.00
#
_symmetry.space_group_name_H-M   'P 1'
#
loop_
_entity.id
_entity.type
_entity.pdbx_description
1 polymer ?
#
loop_
_entity_poly.entity_id
_entity_poly.type
_entity_poly.pdbx_seq_one_letter_code
_entity_poly.pdbx_strand_id
1 'polypeptide(L)'
;MAMIKKLLKSLLRIVILVIMLGFVVGTSCINTIMFHPEFARDGYDEKSPGYVDIGTNGVRIAAVVRGPERGDPPSQELRRGKKAIIRCHGNAEDMMGTLWALEDLAEEGYTVAAVDYPGYGLSDGSPTEEGCYRNVHRLYDWLVETRGFKPEDVIVDGFSIGSGPATELAATKPVGGLILEAPFLSAPRVVTRIRLLPIDPFPNLERIVDVKCPVLIMHGTKDNVIPFSQGKELFELANEPKRFVPVMSNDHNLLPNHYGESRYRELIADFMENGIKEEQK
;
A
#
# COMPACT_ATOMS: atom_id res chain seq x y z
N MET A 1 -44.35 31.54 -19.18
CA MET A 1 -43.73 30.20 -19.40
C MET A 1 -42.22 30.27 -19.62
N ALA A 2 -41.72 31.10 -20.56
CA ALA A 2 -40.29 31.22 -20.86
C ALA A 2 -39.40 31.73 -19.69
N MET A 3 -39.91 32.70 -18.93
CA MET A 3 -39.21 33.27 -17.76
C MET A 3 -39.04 32.24 -16.63
N ILE A 4 -40.03 31.43 -16.36
CA ILE A 4 -39.97 30.37 -15.34
C ILE A 4 -38.95 29.29 -15.74
N LYS A 5 -38.91 28.88 -17.05
CA LYS A 5 -37.90 27.96 -17.56
C LYS A 5 -36.48 28.49 -17.44
N LYS A 6 -36.28 29.79 -17.64
CA LYS A 6 -34.97 30.46 -17.48
C LYS A 6 -34.56 30.48 -16.03
N LEU A 7 -35.48 30.77 -15.10
CA LEU A 7 -35.22 30.77 -13.65
C LEU A 7 -34.85 29.39 -13.12
N LEU A 8 -35.62 28.35 -13.56
CA LEU A 8 -35.32 26.95 -13.20
C LEU A 8 -33.97 26.48 -13.70
N LYS A 9 -33.60 26.84 -14.94
CA LYS A 9 -32.26 26.53 -15.46
C LYS A 9 -31.14 27.24 -14.69
N SER A 10 -31.36 28.50 -14.26
CA SER A 10 -30.39 29.23 -13.45
C SER A 10 -30.25 28.63 -12.06
N LEU A 11 -31.37 28.27 -11.43
CA LEU A 11 -31.38 27.59 -10.11
C LEU A 11 -30.65 26.25 -10.18
N LEU A 12 -30.91 25.45 -11.21
CA LEU A 12 -30.25 24.15 -11.42
C LEU A 12 -28.73 24.33 -11.56
N ARG A 13 -28.28 25.36 -12.29
CA ARG A 13 -26.85 25.66 -12.45
C ARG A 13 -26.21 26.05 -11.10
N ILE A 14 -26.90 26.85 -10.28
CA ILE A 14 -26.42 27.23 -8.96
C ILE A 14 -26.33 26.01 -8.06
N VAL A 15 -27.33 25.13 -8.05
CA VAL A 15 -27.32 23.90 -7.27
C VAL A 15 -26.17 23.00 -7.69
N ILE A 16 -25.94 22.81 -9.01
CA ILE A 16 -24.82 22.03 -9.51
C ILE A 16 -23.48 22.65 -9.07
N LEU A 17 -23.33 23.97 -9.16
CA LEU A 17 -22.12 24.66 -8.76
C LEU A 17 -21.83 24.50 -7.26
N VAL A 18 -22.83 24.60 -6.40
CA VAL A 18 -22.74 24.39 -4.95
C VAL A 18 -22.37 22.94 -4.63
N ILE A 19 -22.95 21.98 -5.32
CA ILE A 19 -22.60 20.56 -5.17
C ILE A 19 -21.15 20.32 -5.60
N MET A 20 -20.74 20.85 -6.76
CA MET A 20 -19.36 20.72 -7.23
C MET A 20 -18.35 21.38 -6.28
N LEU A 21 -18.65 22.57 -5.78
CA LEU A 21 -17.81 23.26 -4.81
C LEU A 21 -17.72 22.48 -3.48
N GLY A 22 -18.84 21.97 -3.01
CA GLY A 22 -18.90 21.11 -1.82
C GLY A 22 -18.10 19.81 -2.00
N PHE A 23 -18.11 19.25 -3.22
CA PHE A 23 -17.30 18.07 -3.56
C PHE A 23 -15.80 18.38 -3.55
N VAL A 24 -15.37 19.47 -4.20
CA VAL A 24 -13.95 19.90 -4.26
C VAL A 24 -13.43 20.24 -2.85
N VAL A 25 -14.19 21.00 -2.08
CA VAL A 25 -13.79 21.34 -0.70
C VAL A 25 -13.77 20.09 0.18
N GLY A 26 -14.75 19.20 0.01
CA GLY A 26 -14.84 17.95 0.75
C GLY A 26 -13.65 17.01 0.45
N THR A 27 -13.25 16.86 -0.81
CA THR A 27 -12.09 16.04 -1.19
C THR A 27 -10.78 16.63 -0.66
N SER A 28 -10.59 17.95 -0.74
CA SER A 28 -9.41 18.62 -0.17
C SER A 28 -9.32 18.45 1.35
N CYS A 29 -10.44 18.59 2.06
CA CYS A 29 -10.49 18.37 3.51
C CYS A 29 -10.21 16.91 3.87
N ILE A 30 -10.75 15.96 3.11
CA ILE A 30 -10.50 14.52 3.33
C ILE A 30 -9.01 14.21 3.15
N ASN A 31 -8.37 14.70 2.10
CA ASN A 31 -6.95 14.49 1.89
C ASN A 31 -6.10 15.06 3.03
N THR A 32 -6.41 16.27 3.52
CA THR A 32 -5.70 16.88 4.65
C THR A 32 -5.86 16.11 5.96
N ILE A 33 -7.02 15.47 6.16
CA ILE A 33 -7.27 14.64 7.35
C ILE A 33 -6.63 13.26 7.20
N MET A 34 -6.55 12.76 5.97
CA MET A 34 -6.15 11.40 5.67
C MET A 34 -4.64 11.22 5.59
N PHE A 35 -3.91 12.24 5.11
CA PHE A 35 -2.48 12.16 4.87
C PHE A 35 -1.70 13.08 5.82
N HIS A 36 -0.61 12.55 6.38
CA HIS A 36 0.26 13.24 7.33
C HIS A 36 1.73 13.18 6.90
N PRO A 37 2.07 13.76 5.74
CA PRO A 37 3.45 13.74 5.24
C PRO A 37 4.45 14.47 6.15
N GLU A 38 3.97 15.38 7.00
CA GLU A 38 4.77 16.11 7.98
C GLU A 38 5.38 15.23 9.07
N PHE A 39 4.90 14.01 9.24
CA PHE A 39 5.46 13.02 10.17
C PHE A 39 6.44 12.06 9.49
N ALA A 40 6.62 12.14 8.18
CA ALA A 40 7.67 11.42 7.49
C ALA A 40 9.04 11.84 8.02
N ARG A 41 9.94 10.88 8.20
CA ARG A 41 11.22 11.15 8.84
C ARG A 41 12.13 11.93 7.89
N ASP A 42 12.70 13.03 8.41
CA ASP A 42 13.88 13.63 7.80
C ASP A 42 15.08 12.70 8.00
N GLY A 43 15.95 12.57 7.02
CA GLY A 43 17.23 11.90 7.25
C GLY A 43 17.75 11.06 6.10
N TYR A 44 17.12 11.09 4.94
CA TYR A 44 17.70 10.52 3.72
C TYR A 44 17.74 11.55 2.60
N ASP A 45 18.63 11.32 1.66
CA ASP A 45 18.83 12.16 0.47
C ASP A 45 19.04 11.27 -0.77
N GLU A 46 19.27 11.91 -1.90
CA GLU A 46 19.53 11.24 -3.18
C GLU A 46 20.82 10.38 -3.18
N LYS A 47 21.66 10.46 -2.14
CA LYS A 47 22.87 9.65 -1.96
C LYS A 47 22.65 8.48 -1.02
N SER A 48 21.48 8.37 -0.44
CA SER A 48 21.15 7.26 0.47
C SER A 48 21.23 5.92 -0.26
N PRO A 49 21.75 4.87 0.39
CA PRO A 49 21.90 3.56 -0.25
C PRO A 49 20.58 3.06 -0.82
N GLY A 50 20.60 2.64 -2.08
CA GLY A 50 19.44 2.11 -2.79
C GLY A 50 18.45 3.17 -3.30
N TYR A 51 18.70 4.46 -3.07
CA TYR A 51 17.85 5.51 -3.63
C TYR A 51 17.82 5.46 -5.17
N VAL A 52 16.64 5.64 -5.74
CA VAL A 52 16.43 5.78 -7.17
C VAL A 52 15.26 6.72 -7.46
N ASP A 53 15.44 7.65 -8.38
CA ASP A 53 14.33 8.44 -8.93
C ASP A 53 13.72 7.66 -10.11
N ILE A 54 12.50 7.20 -9.94
CA ILE A 54 11.74 6.48 -10.96
C ILE A 54 10.72 7.36 -11.66
N GLY A 55 10.76 8.67 -11.41
CA GLY A 55 9.87 9.64 -11.97
C GLY A 55 10.06 9.86 -13.49
N THR A 56 9.13 10.56 -14.09
CA THR A 56 9.14 10.89 -15.52
C THR A 56 8.67 12.31 -15.75
N ASN A 57 9.05 12.90 -16.87
CA ASN A 57 8.62 14.25 -17.30
C ASN A 57 8.92 15.36 -16.27
N GLY A 58 10.05 15.25 -15.55
CA GLY A 58 10.48 16.24 -14.56
C GLY A 58 9.72 16.20 -13.23
N VAL A 59 8.91 15.17 -12.99
CA VAL A 59 8.27 14.90 -11.69
C VAL A 59 9.06 13.81 -11.00
N ARG A 60 9.59 14.09 -9.82
CA ARG A 60 10.32 13.12 -9.02
C ARG A 60 9.38 12.14 -8.33
N ILE A 61 9.70 10.86 -8.44
CA ILE A 61 9.11 9.78 -7.67
C ILE A 61 10.27 9.05 -6.98
N ALA A 62 10.45 9.35 -5.71
CA ALA A 62 11.53 8.79 -4.92
C ALA A 62 11.22 7.36 -4.52
N ALA A 63 12.13 6.46 -4.81
CA ALA A 63 12.05 5.06 -4.40
C ALA A 63 13.36 4.59 -3.79
N VAL A 64 13.31 3.54 -3.00
CA VAL A 64 14.47 2.83 -2.50
C VAL A 64 14.36 1.37 -2.92
N VAL A 65 15.48 0.82 -3.38
CA VAL A 65 15.57 -0.58 -3.80
C VAL A 65 16.85 -1.17 -3.20
N ARG A 66 16.71 -2.20 -2.40
CA ARG A 66 17.82 -2.91 -1.75
C ARG A 66 17.79 -4.39 -2.13
N GLY A 67 18.94 -5.02 -2.13
CA GLY A 67 19.12 -6.41 -2.49
C GLY A 67 20.11 -6.58 -3.65
N PRO A 68 20.32 -7.81 -4.15
CA PRO A 68 21.33 -8.09 -5.15
C PRO A 68 21.09 -7.34 -6.45
N GLU A 69 22.16 -6.83 -7.07
CA GLU A 69 22.09 -6.27 -8.40
C GLU A 69 21.88 -7.38 -9.46
N ARG A 70 21.19 -7.03 -10.54
CA ARG A 70 21.00 -7.96 -11.65
C ARG A 70 22.33 -8.15 -12.38
N GLY A 71 22.89 -9.35 -12.33
CA GLY A 71 24.15 -9.67 -13.01
C GLY A 71 25.19 -10.34 -12.12
N ASP A 72 24.98 -10.33 -10.81
CA ASP A 72 25.77 -11.18 -9.93
C ASP A 72 25.49 -12.64 -10.26
N PRO A 73 26.54 -13.48 -10.45
CA PRO A 73 26.33 -14.88 -10.81
C PRO A 73 25.52 -15.54 -9.69
N PRO A 74 24.47 -16.30 -10.02
CA PRO A 74 23.69 -16.98 -9.02
C PRO A 74 24.58 -18.04 -8.34
N SER A 75 25.07 -17.75 -7.14
CA SER A 75 25.43 -18.82 -6.23
C SER A 75 24.19 -19.66 -5.97
N GLN A 76 24.33 -20.93 -5.64
CA GLN A 76 23.16 -21.81 -5.37
C GLN A 76 22.27 -21.28 -4.22
N GLU A 77 22.75 -20.30 -3.43
CA GLU A 77 22.02 -19.56 -2.43
C GLU A 77 21.07 -18.47 -3.01
N LEU A 78 21.30 -18.01 -4.24
CA LEU A 78 20.59 -16.89 -4.87
C LEU A 78 19.31 -17.30 -5.65
N ARG A 79 18.61 -18.36 -5.29
CA ARG A 79 17.23 -18.54 -5.74
C ARG A 79 16.32 -17.40 -5.22
N ARG A 80 16.68 -16.80 -4.08
CA ARG A 80 16.01 -15.67 -3.42
C ARG A 80 16.12 -14.36 -4.22
N GLY A 81 17.21 -14.14 -4.95
CA GLY A 81 17.42 -12.95 -5.79
C GLY A 81 16.46 -12.79 -6.98
N LYS A 82 15.54 -13.75 -7.18
CA LYS A 82 14.49 -13.66 -8.21
C LYS A 82 13.19 -13.06 -7.71
N LYS A 83 13.01 -12.82 -6.40
CA LYS A 83 11.77 -12.30 -5.83
C LYS A 83 11.99 -10.91 -5.26
N ALA A 84 10.99 -10.07 -5.47
CA ALA A 84 10.93 -8.72 -4.95
C ALA A 84 9.71 -8.52 -4.07
N ILE A 85 9.83 -7.67 -3.05
CA ILE A 85 8.72 -7.19 -2.24
C ILE A 85 8.64 -5.67 -2.34
N ILE A 86 7.47 -5.16 -2.68
CA ILE A 86 7.15 -3.73 -2.67
C ILE A 86 6.48 -3.42 -1.34
N ARG A 87 7.10 -2.62 -0.51
CA ARG A 87 6.53 -2.11 0.73
C ARG A 87 5.80 -0.79 0.46
N CYS A 88 4.50 -0.77 0.70
CA CYS A 88 3.67 0.42 0.74
C CYS A 88 3.58 0.91 2.19
N HIS A 89 4.20 2.05 2.46
CA HIS A 89 4.41 2.57 3.82
C HIS A 89 3.13 3.09 4.49
N GLY A 90 3.17 3.23 5.81
CA GLY A 90 2.10 3.82 6.63
C GLY A 90 2.02 5.34 6.49
N ASN A 91 1.03 5.94 7.16
CA ASN A 91 0.71 7.36 7.01
C ASN A 91 1.74 8.31 7.63
N ALA A 92 2.38 7.90 8.73
CA ALA A 92 3.31 8.73 9.49
C ALA A 92 4.78 8.30 9.30
N GLU A 93 5.10 7.76 8.15
CA GLU A 93 6.45 7.30 7.79
C GLU A 93 6.72 7.53 6.30
N ASP A 94 7.95 7.33 5.89
CA ASP A 94 8.43 7.39 4.52
C ASP A 94 9.00 6.04 4.06
N MET A 95 9.45 5.98 2.80
CA MET A 95 10.02 4.76 2.23
C MET A 95 11.21 4.21 3.02
N MET A 96 12.04 5.07 3.63
CA MET A 96 13.19 4.62 4.41
C MET A 96 12.79 4.16 5.80
N GLY A 97 11.81 4.87 6.41
CA GLY A 97 11.29 4.54 7.73
C GLY A 97 10.57 3.19 7.77
N THR A 98 9.97 2.76 6.67
CA THR A 98 9.21 1.50 6.61
C THR A 98 10.08 0.27 6.36
N LEU A 99 11.30 0.43 5.83
CA LEU A 99 12.13 -0.71 5.40
C LEU A 99 12.73 -1.52 6.55
N TRP A 100 12.83 -0.97 7.75
CA TRP A 100 13.45 -1.67 8.89
C TRP A 100 12.87 -3.07 9.12
N ALA A 101 11.58 -3.26 8.86
CA ALA A 101 10.89 -4.54 9.04
C ALA A 101 11.30 -5.61 8.00
N LEU A 102 11.91 -5.19 6.89
CA LEU A 102 12.25 -6.04 5.76
C LEU A 102 13.76 -6.02 5.43
N GLU A 103 14.58 -5.28 6.19
CA GLU A 103 16.02 -5.15 5.89
C GLU A 103 16.75 -6.50 5.88
N ASP A 104 16.43 -7.37 6.83
CA ASP A 104 16.97 -8.72 6.92
C ASP A 104 16.70 -9.55 5.64
N LEU A 105 15.56 -9.33 4.98
CA LEU A 105 15.25 -10.01 3.72
C LEU A 105 16.18 -9.56 2.59
N ALA A 106 16.58 -8.29 2.58
CA ALA A 106 17.55 -7.80 1.59
C ALA A 106 18.93 -8.45 1.81
N GLU A 107 19.35 -8.64 3.06
CA GLU A 107 20.57 -9.36 3.42
C GLU A 107 20.50 -10.85 3.05
N GLU A 108 19.31 -11.45 3.11
CA GLU A 108 19.05 -12.81 2.66
C GLU A 108 18.96 -12.98 1.13
N GLY A 109 19.10 -11.89 0.36
CA GLY A 109 19.16 -11.90 -1.08
C GLY A 109 17.84 -11.65 -1.81
N TYR A 110 16.78 -11.25 -1.11
CA TYR A 110 15.56 -10.72 -1.74
C TYR A 110 15.76 -9.28 -2.19
N THR A 111 14.98 -8.83 -3.18
CA THR A 111 14.89 -7.41 -3.48
C THR A 111 13.76 -6.79 -2.66
N VAL A 112 14.10 -5.82 -1.84
CA VAL A 112 13.15 -5.04 -1.04
C VAL A 112 13.05 -3.64 -1.63
N ALA A 113 11.85 -3.19 -1.94
CA ALA A 113 11.61 -1.90 -2.56
C ALA A 113 10.46 -1.15 -1.86
N ALA A 114 10.60 0.17 -1.78
CA ALA A 114 9.54 1.05 -1.31
C ALA A 114 9.53 2.35 -2.10
N VAL A 115 8.42 3.07 -2.11
CA VAL A 115 8.26 4.34 -2.83
C VAL A 115 7.53 5.34 -1.95
N ASP A 116 8.00 6.58 -1.96
CA ASP A 116 7.29 7.67 -1.31
C ASP A 116 6.04 8.08 -2.10
N TYR A 117 4.94 8.25 -1.41
CA TYR A 117 3.74 8.83 -1.99
C TYR A 117 3.96 10.30 -2.34
N PRO A 118 3.14 10.92 -3.22
CA PRO A 118 3.29 12.33 -3.52
C PRO A 118 3.28 13.19 -2.26
N GLY A 119 4.29 14.07 -2.11
CA GLY A 119 4.45 14.95 -0.94
C GLY A 119 5.04 14.30 0.30
N TYR A 120 5.32 12.98 0.28
CA TYR A 120 6.10 12.29 1.30
C TYR A 120 7.57 12.27 0.90
N GLY A 121 8.44 12.33 1.89
CA GLY A 121 9.88 12.24 1.71
C GLY A 121 10.41 13.11 0.58
N LEU A 122 11.03 12.49 -0.43
CA LEU A 122 11.58 13.19 -1.58
C LEU A 122 10.68 13.17 -2.84
N SER A 123 9.48 12.58 -2.77
CA SER A 123 8.55 12.57 -3.90
C SER A 123 7.84 13.92 -4.07
N ASP A 124 7.79 14.41 -5.32
CA ASP A 124 7.09 15.64 -5.67
C ASP A 124 5.57 15.52 -5.56
N GLY A 125 4.90 16.66 -5.38
CA GLY A 125 3.44 16.78 -5.46
C GLY A 125 2.76 16.88 -4.11
N SER A 126 1.47 16.56 -4.10
CA SER A 126 0.64 16.51 -2.89
C SER A 126 -0.06 15.16 -2.80
N PRO A 127 -0.28 14.63 -1.59
CA PRO A 127 -0.83 13.30 -1.41
C PRO A 127 -2.31 13.26 -1.83
N THR A 128 -2.61 12.26 -2.65
CA THR A 128 -3.96 11.90 -3.09
C THR A 128 -4.03 10.38 -3.26
N GLU A 129 -5.23 9.82 -3.23
CA GLU A 129 -5.44 8.40 -3.47
C GLU A 129 -4.84 7.96 -4.81
N GLU A 130 -5.20 8.65 -5.91
CA GLU A 130 -4.67 8.32 -7.24
C GLU A 130 -3.15 8.52 -7.33
N GLY A 131 -2.63 9.50 -6.59
CA GLY A 131 -1.19 9.75 -6.51
C GLY A 131 -0.44 8.59 -5.86
N CYS A 132 -0.99 8.04 -4.78
CA CYS A 132 -0.42 6.86 -4.12
C CYS A 132 -0.42 5.65 -5.06
N TYR A 133 -1.54 5.39 -5.74
CA TYR A 133 -1.63 4.32 -6.74
C TYR A 133 -0.61 4.49 -7.84
N ARG A 134 -0.53 5.68 -8.43
CA ARG A 134 0.42 5.99 -9.51
C ARG A 134 1.86 5.72 -9.11
N ASN A 135 2.29 6.16 -7.92
CA ASN A 135 3.67 5.99 -7.48
C ASN A 135 3.99 4.50 -7.24
N VAL A 136 3.07 3.74 -6.64
CA VAL A 136 3.24 2.30 -6.42
C VAL A 136 3.24 1.52 -7.74
N HIS A 137 2.34 1.85 -8.67
CA HIS A 137 2.35 1.26 -10.02
C HIS A 137 3.66 1.57 -10.75
N ARG A 138 4.19 2.79 -10.61
CA ARG A 138 5.45 3.17 -11.24
C ARG A 138 6.63 2.36 -10.71
N LEU A 139 6.67 2.09 -9.39
CA LEU A 139 7.68 1.21 -8.82
C LEU A 139 7.54 -0.22 -9.32
N TYR A 140 6.32 -0.76 -9.36
CA TYR A 140 6.05 -2.07 -9.92
C TYR A 140 6.51 -2.18 -11.38
N ASP A 141 6.09 -1.24 -12.23
CA ASP A 141 6.47 -1.24 -13.65
C ASP A 141 8.00 -1.11 -13.80
N TRP A 142 8.66 -0.31 -12.97
CA TRP A 142 10.13 -0.21 -12.97
C TRP A 142 10.82 -1.52 -12.57
N LEU A 143 10.30 -2.23 -11.57
CA LEU A 143 10.83 -3.55 -11.19
C LEU A 143 10.67 -4.57 -12.32
N VAL A 144 9.52 -4.59 -12.98
CA VAL A 144 9.23 -5.54 -14.06
C VAL A 144 10.00 -5.17 -15.34
N GLU A 145 9.90 -3.92 -15.79
CA GLU A 145 10.42 -3.49 -17.09
C GLU A 145 11.93 -3.20 -17.07
N THR A 146 12.42 -2.59 -15.98
CA THR A 146 13.81 -2.14 -15.87
C THR A 146 14.69 -3.16 -15.14
N ARG A 147 14.20 -3.70 -14.01
CA ARG A 147 14.95 -4.71 -13.24
C ARG A 147 14.69 -6.14 -13.75
N GLY A 148 13.63 -6.35 -14.56
CA GLY A 148 13.30 -7.60 -15.24
C GLY A 148 12.77 -8.68 -14.30
N PHE A 149 12.12 -8.30 -13.21
CA PHE A 149 11.35 -9.24 -12.41
C PHE A 149 10.14 -9.72 -13.20
N LYS A 150 9.76 -10.97 -12.99
CA LYS A 150 8.49 -11.44 -13.50
C LYS A 150 7.37 -10.98 -12.58
N PRO A 151 6.17 -10.69 -13.11
CA PRO A 151 5.02 -10.30 -12.29
C PRO A 151 4.75 -11.25 -11.11
N GLU A 152 4.83 -12.56 -11.35
CA GLU A 152 4.62 -13.59 -10.34
C GLU A 152 5.72 -13.66 -9.26
N ASP A 153 6.84 -12.98 -9.47
CA ASP A 153 7.94 -12.89 -8.51
C ASP A 153 7.91 -11.58 -7.70
N VAL A 154 6.93 -10.69 -7.95
CA VAL A 154 6.74 -9.44 -7.21
C VAL A 154 5.63 -9.62 -6.18
N ILE A 155 5.97 -9.50 -4.91
CA ILE A 155 5.03 -9.49 -3.79
C ILE A 155 4.74 -8.03 -3.42
N VAL A 156 3.51 -7.73 -3.05
CA VAL A 156 3.13 -6.39 -2.58
C VAL A 156 2.71 -6.47 -1.13
N ASP A 157 3.27 -5.59 -0.32
CA ASP A 157 3.04 -5.52 1.11
C ASP A 157 2.56 -4.12 1.51
N GLY A 158 1.42 -4.03 2.17
CA GLY A 158 0.81 -2.76 2.55
C GLY A 158 0.51 -2.66 4.04
N PHE A 159 1.15 -1.70 4.71
CA PHE A 159 0.91 -1.40 6.10
C PHE A 159 -0.05 -0.21 6.27
N SER A 160 -1.08 -0.38 7.08
CA SER A 160 -2.02 0.70 7.43
C SER A 160 -2.61 1.38 6.18
N ILE A 161 -2.36 2.68 5.95
CA ILE A 161 -2.80 3.39 4.72
C ILE A 161 -2.22 2.73 3.46
N GLY A 162 -1.02 2.13 3.55
CA GLY A 162 -0.39 1.41 2.46
C GLY A 162 -1.17 0.18 1.99
N SER A 163 -2.10 -0.33 2.80
CA SER A 163 -3.01 -1.40 2.38
C SER A 163 -3.91 -0.98 1.21
N GLY A 164 -4.20 0.33 1.07
CA GLY A 164 -4.95 0.88 -0.06
C GLY A 164 -4.25 0.67 -1.40
N PRO A 165 -3.08 1.28 -1.63
CA PRO A 165 -2.34 1.11 -2.88
C PRO A 165 -1.84 -0.33 -3.10
N ALA A 166 -1.55 -1.09 -2.05
CA ALA A 166 -1.17 -2.50 -2.18
C ALA A 166 -2.33 -3.36 -2.71
N THR A 167 -3.53 -3.20 -2.16
CA THR A 167 -4.73 -3.92 -2.62
C THR A 167 -5.11 -3.50 -4.04
N GLU A 168 -5.01 -2.20 -4.36
CA GLU A 168 -5.31 -1.69 -5.70
C GLU A 168 -4.34 -2.26 -6.75
N LEU A 169 -3.04 -2.26 -6.48
CA LEU A 169 -2.06 -2.85 -7.39
C LEU A 169 -2.35 -4.35 -7.62
N ALA A 170 -2.58 -5.12 -6.55
CA ALA A 170 -2.86 -6.55 -6.64
C ALA A 170 -4.19 -6.89 -7.32
N ALA A 171 -5.18 -5.98 -7.28
CA ALA A 171 -6.45 -6.13 -7.99
C ALA A 171 -6.35 -5.81 -9.49
N THR A 172 -5.37 -4.97 -9.89
CA THR A 172 -5.28 -4.43 -11.27
C THR A 172 -4.10 -4.93 -12.07
N LYS A 173 -3.04 -5.41 -11.40
CA LYS A 173 -1.83 -5.97 -12.04
C LYS A 173 -1.59 -7.39 -11.55
N PRO A 174 -0.98 -8.25 -12.38
CA PRO A 174 -0.51 -9.55 -11.92
C PRO A 174 0.64 -9.36 -10.93
N VAL A 175 0.53 -9.99 -9.76
CA VAL A 175 1.56 -10.03 -8.72
C VAL A 175 1.62 -11.44 -8.10
N GLY A 176 2.76 -11.80 -7.49
CA GLY A 176 2.95 -13.10 -6.88
C GLY A 176 2.22 -13.31 -5.55
N GLY A 177 1.87 -12.22 -4.86
CA GLY A 177 1.13 -12.27 -3.60
C GLY A 177 0.86 -10.89 -3.02
N LEU A 178 -0.12 -10.82 -2.13
CA LEU A 178 -0.50 -9.62 -1.39
C LEU A 178 -0.39 -9.87 0.11
N ILE A 179 0.37 -9.02 0.79
CA ILE A 179 0.47 -8.97 2.25
C ILE A 179 -0.21 -7.70 2.72
N LEU A 180 -1.07 -7.81 3.73
CA LEU A 180 -1.75 -6.67 4.34
C LEU A 180 -1.51 -6.68 5.84
N GLU A 181 -0.92 -5.61 6.35
CA GLU A 181 -0.65 -5.42 7.77
C GLU A 181 -1.54 -4.32 8.33
N ALA A 182 -2.33 -4.67 9.36
CA ALA A 182 -3.32 -3.78 9.96
C ALA A 182 -4.18 -3.05 8.90
N PRO A 183 -4.79 -3.77 7.93
CA PRO A 183 -5.56 -3.14 6.86
C PRO A 183 -6.92 -2.64 7.35
N PHE A 184 -7.48 -1.71 6.58
CA PHE A 184 -8.84 -1.16 6.78
C PHE A 184 -9.75 -1.49 5.59
N LEU A 185 -11.07 -1.37 5.79
CA LEU A 185 -12.08 -1.57 4.73
C LEU A 185 -12.08 -0.42 3.71
N SER A 186 -11.97 0.81 4.20
CA SER A 186 -11.71 2.05 3.46
C SER A 186 -11.23 3.11 4.44
N ALA A 187 -10.52 4.13 3.97
CA ALA A 187 -9.91 5.11 4.85
C ALA A 187 -10.92 5.84 5.77
N PRO A 188 -12.11 6.30 5.33
CA PRO A 188 -13.08 6.92 6.23
C PRO A 188 -13.60 5.97 7.31
N ARG A 189 -13.67 4.67 7.05
CA ARG A 189 -14.21 3.68 8.00
C ARG A 189 -13.28 3.40 9.17
N VAL A 190 -12.03 3.83 9.10
CA VAL A 190 -11.12 3.83 10.27
C VAL A 190 -11.72 4.64 11.42
N VAL A 191 -12.30 5.81 11.11
CA VAL A 191 -12.91 6.72 12.10
C VAL A 191 -14.41 6.48 12.25
N THR A 192 -15.14 6.42 11.14
CA THR A 192 -16.62 6.41 11.13
C THR A 192 -17.21 5.04 11.43
N ARG A 193 -16.42 3.98 11.24
CA ARG A 193 -16.83 2.56 11.36
C ARG A 193 -17.88 2.10 10.33
N ILE A 194 -18.51 3.02 9.64
CA ILE A 194 -19.53 2.76 8.61
C ILE A 194 -19.30 3.68 7.40
N ARG A 195 -19.88 3.34 6.26
CA ARG A 195 -19.89 4.22 5.08
C ARG A 195 -20.88 5.36 5.30
N LEU A 196 -20.38 6.55 5.59
CA LEU A 196 -21.20 7.75 5.81
C LEU A 196 -21.34 8.63 4.56
N LEU A 197 -20.36 8.56 3.64
CA LEU A 197 -20.26 9.45 2.50
C LEU A 197 -20.31 8.64 1.19
N PRO A 198 -20.73 9.25 0.09
CA PRO A 198 -20.62 8.63 -1.23
C PRO A 198 -19.16 8.47 -1.69
N ILE A 199 -18.23 9.22 -1.07
CA ILE A 199 -16.79 9.15 -1.34
C ILE A 199 -16.18 8.21 -0.30
N ASP A 200 -15.55 7.14 -0.75
CA ASP A 200 -14.99 6.09 0.09
C ASP A 200 -13.54 5.78 -0.37
N PRO A 201 -12.56 6.72 -0.16
CA PRO A 201 -11.20 6.57 -0.64
C PRO A 201 -10.52 5.32 -0.07
N PHE A 202 -9.64 4.73 -0.88
CA PHE A 202 -9.00 3.44 -0.63
C PHE A 202 -10.01 2.31 -0.32
N PRO A 203 -10.91 1.99 -1.25
CA PRO A 203 -12.02 1.04 -1.03
C PRO A 203 -11.52 -0.42 -1.06
N ASN A 204 -10.71 -0.82 -0.08
CA ASN A 204 -10.15 -2.16 0.01
C ASN A 204 -11.24 -3.23 0.03
N LEU A 205 -12.38 -2.93 0.69
CA LEU A 205 -13.54 -3.81 0.75
C LEU A 205 -14.07 -4.20 -0.65
N GLU A 206 -14.09 -3.22 -1.56
CA GLU A 206 -14.60 -3.42 -2.92
C GLU A 206 -13.56 -4.08 -3.82
N ARG A 207 -12.25 -3.88 -3.56
CA ARG A 207 -11.15 -4.34 -4.41
C ARG A 207 -10.61 -5.71 -4.05
N ILE A 208 -10.70 -6.11 -2.78
CA ILE A 208 -10.11 -7.37 -2.33
C ILE A 208 -10.67 -8.58 -3.06
N VAL A 209 -11.91 -8.52 -3.53
CA VAL A 209 -12.57 -9.59 -4.31
C VAL A 209 -12.00 -9.76 -5.72
N ASP A 210 -11.31 -8.74 -6.23
CA ASP A 210 -10.64 -8.77 -7.54
C ASP A 210 -9.19 -9.25 -7.48
N VAL A 211 -8.62 -9.37 -6.28
CA VAL A 211 -7.27 -9.91 -6.07
C VAL A 211 -7.25 -11.40 -6.40
N LYS A 212 -6.32 -11.82 -7.27
CA LYS A 212 -6.23 -13.20 -7.78
C LYS A 212 -5.02 -13.97 -7.24
N CYS A 213 -4.08 -13.28 -6.61
CA CYS A 213 -2.90 -13.89 -5.98
C CYS A 213 -3.19 -14.36 -4.54
N PRO A 214 -2.30 -15.16 -3.94
CA PRO A 214 -2.37 -15.47 -2.52
C PRO A 214 -2.42 -14.22 -1.64
N VAL A 215 -3.21 -14.24 -0.55
CA VAL A 215 -3.40 -13.10 0.36
C VAL A 215 -3.06 -13.48 1.80
N LEU A 216 -2.06 -12.80 2.37
CA LEU A 216 -1.71 -12.89 3.78
C LEU A 216 -2.17 -11.63 4.51
N ILE A 217 -2.99 -11.75 5.55
CA ILE A 217 -3.42 -10.63 6.38
C ILE A 217 -2.90 -10.82 7.80
N MET A 218 -2.19 -9.79 8.31
CA MET A 218 -1.74 -9.71 9.71
C MET A 218 -2.45 -8.55 10.40
N HIS A 219 -2.96 -8.76 11.62
CA HIS A 219 -3.65 -7.69 12.34
C HIS A 219 -3.53 -7.84 13.87
N GLY A 220 -3.27 -6.71 14.55
CA GLY A 220 -3.24 -6.67 16.02
C GLY A 220 -4.63 -6.93 16.63
N THR A 221 -4.73 -7.90 17.55
CA THR A 221 -6.03 -8.30 18.12
C THR A 221 -6.71 -7.20 18.93
N LYS A 222 -5.95 -6.22 19.40
CA LYS A 222 -6.43 -5.04 20.15
C LYS A 222 -5.90 -3.75 19.56
N ASP A 223 -5.73 -3.71 18.22
CA ASP A 223 -5.31 -2.52 17.50
C ASP A 223 -6.18 -1.31 17.90
N ASN A 224 -5.52 -0.24 18.33
CA ASN A 224 -6.15 0.94 18.89
C ASN A 224 -6.48 2.01 17.84
N VAL A 225 -6.03 1.83 16.59
CA VAL A 225 -6.28 2.72 15.44
C VAL A 225 -7.30 2.10 14.49
N ILE A 226 -6.98 0.93 13.94
CA ILE A 226 -7.84 0.22 12.99
C ILE A 226 -8.41 -1.03 13.67
N PRO A 227 -9.74 -1.13 13.83
CA PRO A 227 -10.33 -2.27 14.49
C PRO A 227 -9.96 -3.61 13.84
N PHE A 228 -9.57 -4.56 14.65
CA PHE A 228 -9.28 -5.94 14.24
C PHE A 228 -10.37 -6.56 13.33
N SER A 229 -11.64 -6.18 13.56
CA SER A 229 -12.76 -6.63 12.75
C SER A 229 -12.65 -6.24 11.28
N GLN A 230 -11.97 -5.12 10.94
CA GLN A 230 -11.81 -4.71 9.56
C GLN A 230 -10.88 -5.64 8.80
N GLY A 231 -9.75 -6.04 9.40
CA GLY A 231 -8.87 -7.05 8.81
C GLY A 231 -9.55 -8.41 8.65
N LYS A 232 -10.38 -8.80 9.62
CA LYS A 232 -11.18 -10.03 9.52
C LYS A 232 -12.19 -9.97 8.37
N GLU A 233 -12.91 -8.87 8.22
CA GLU A 233 -13.90 -8.71 7.14
C GLU A 233 -13.23 -8.74 5.77
N LEU A 234 -12.05 -8.11 5.60
CA LEU A 234 -11.28 -8.24 4.37
C LEU A 234 -10.84 -9.67 4.10
N PHE A 235 -10.40 -10.38 5.14
CA PHE A 235 -10.04 -11.79 5.02
C PHE A 235 -11.20 -12.65 4.56
N GLU A 236 -12.40 -12.46 5.11
CA GLU A 236 -13.58 -13.24 4.72
C GLU A 236 -13.90 -13.06 3.22
N LEU A 237 -13.70 -11.86 2.68
CA LEU A 237 -13.99 -11.50 1.29
C LEU A 237 -12.87 -11.85 0.30
N ALA A 238 -11.63 -11.94 0.75
CA ALA A 238 -10.50 -12.28 -0.10
C ALA A 238 -10.68 -13.66 -0.74
N ASN A 239 -10.18 -13.81 -1.98
CA ASN A 239 -10.16 -15.10 -2.66
C ASN A 239 -9.13 -16.06 -2.03
N GLU A 240 -9.35 -17.36 -2.20
CA GLU A 240 -8.34 -18.38 -1.89
C GLU A 240 -7.21 -18.38 -2.95
N PRO A 241 -5.97 -18.74 -2.55
CA PRO A 241 -5.56 -19.13 -1.21
C PRO A 241 -5.30 -17.90 -0.32
N LYS A 242 -5.73 -17.95 0.94
CA LYS A 242 -5.59 -16.85 1.90
C LYS A 242 -5.24 -17.35 3.31
N ARG A 243 -4.51 -16.50 4.07
CA ARG A 243 -4.15 -16.79 5.46
C ARG A 243 -4.34 -15.56 6.33
N PHE A 244 -4.91 -15.75 7.53
CA PHE A 244 -5.04 -14.71 8.53
C PHE A 244 -4.14 -15.00 9.74
N VAL A 245 -3.35 -14.01 10.15
CA VAL A 245 -2.43 -14.08 11.28
C VAL A 245 -2.84 -13.04 12.33
N PRO A 246 -3.56 -13.44 13.40
CA PRO A 246 -3.83 -12.55 14.51
C PRO A 246 -2.55 -12.34 15.32
N VAL A 247 -2.17 -11.09 15.55
CA VAL A 247 -1.01 -10.71 16.36
C VAL A 247 -1.51 -10.23 17.72
N MET A 248 -0.99 -10.78 18.80
CA MET A 248 -1.34 -10.37 20.17
C MET A 248 -0.73 -9.00 20.49
N SER A 249 -1.36 -7.94 20.01
CA SER A 249 -0.91 -6.55 20.18
C SER A 249 -2.09 -5.62 20.41
N ASN A 250 -1.86 -4.56 21.20
CA ASN A 250 -2.71 -3.39 21.33
C ASN A 250 -2.13 -2.16 20.61
N ASP A 251 -0.98 -2.32 19.97
CA ASP A 251 -0.31 -1.28 19.19
C ASP A 251 -0.64 -1.47 17.72
N HIS A 252 -0.97 -0.39 17.03
CA HIS A 252 -1.19 -0.38 15.59
C HIS A 252 0.11 -0.58 14.82
N ASN A 253 1.17 0.02 15.35
CA ASN A 253 2.51 -0.08 14.78
C ASN A 253 3.22 -1.35 15.31
N LEU A 254 4.42 -1.60 14.82
CA LEU A 254 5.32 -2.62 15.34
C LEU A 254 4.76 -4.05 15.35
N LEU A 255 3.88 -4.40 14.40
CA LEU A 255 3.41 -5.78 14.26
C LEU A 255 4.57 -6.79 14.18
N PRO A 256 5.67 -6.51 13.46
CA PRO A 256 6.84 -7.39 13.44
C PRO A 256 7.42 -7.66 14.85
N ASN A 257 7.57 -6.63 15.68
CA ASN A 257 8.10 -6.78 17.05
C ASN A 257 7.15 -7.60 17.93
N HIS A 258 5.85 -7.34 17.85
CA HIS A 258 4.84 -8.05 18.65
C HIS A 258 4.64 -9.50 18.21
N TYR A 259 4.81 -9.79 16.93
CA TYR A 259 4.80 -11.16 16.41
C TYR A 259 6.11 -11.90 16.69
N GLY A 260 7.19 -11.15 16.89
CA GLY A 260 8.59 -11.59 17.02
C GLY A 260 9.32 -11.45 15.67
N GLU A 261 10.35 -10.61 15.64
CA GLU A 261 11.06 -10.22 14.40
C GLU A 261 11.50 -11.43 13.55
N SER A 262 12.12 -12.44 14.16
CA SER A 262 12.51 -13.66 13.44
C SER A 262 11.32 -14.41 12.84
N ARG A 263 10.23 -14.56 13.61
CA ARG A 263 9.02 -15.24 13.13
C ARG A 263 8.31 -14.44 12.03
N TYR A 264 8.33 -13.12 12.14
CA TYR A 264 7.81 -12.24 11.10
C TYR A 264 8.60 -12.42 9.80
N ARG A 265 9.93 -12.32 9.87
CA ARG A 265 10.82 -12.53 8.72
C ARG A 265 10.61 -13.90 8.08
N GLU A 266 10.59 -14.98 8.88
CA GLU A 266 10.33 -16.34 8.41
C GLU A 266 8.97 -16.47 7.72
N LEU A 267 7.91 -15.85 8.29
CA LEU A 267 6.58 -15.85 7.71
C LEU A 267 6.55 -15.14 6.34
N ILE A 268 7.17 -13.95 6.25
CA ILE A 268 7.22 -13.19 5.00
C ILE A 268 8.06 -13.94 3.96
N ALA A 269 9.23 -14.46 4.34
CA ALA A 269 10.08 -15.26 3.44
C ALA A 269 9.37 -16.53 2.95
N ASP A 270 8.70 -17.27 3.84
CA ASP A 270 7.93 -18.46 3.43
C ASP A 270 6.77 -18.10 2.49
N PHE A 271 6.07 -17.01 2.77
CA PHE A 271 5.01 -16.51 1.88
C PHE A 271 5.57 -16.10 0.51
N MET A 272 6.70 -15.40 0.46
CA MET A 272 7.35 -15.02 -0.79
C MET A 272 7.74 -16.23 -1.62
N GLU A 273 8.31 -17.27 -1.00
CA GLU A 273 8.80 -18.48 -1.71
C GLU A 273 7.68 -19.43 -2.10
N ASN A 274 6.73 -19.64 -1.22
CA ASN A 274 5.79 -20.76 -1.32
C ASN A 274 4.33 -20.30 -1.49
N GLY A 275 4.03 -18.99 -1.31
CA GLY A 275 2.66 -18.53 -1.20
C GLY A 275 1.99 -19.10 0.05
N ILE A 276 0.73 -19.46 -0.07
CA ILE A 276 -0.04 -20.14 0.97
C ILE A 276 -0.20 -21.59 0.56
N LYS A 277 0.43 -22.47 1.31
CA LYS A 277 0.24 -23.92 1.15
C LYS A 277 -1.14 -24.30 1.67
N GLU A 278 -1.91 -25.05 0.90
CA GLU A 278 -3.11 -25.69 1.45
C GLU A 278 -2.65 -26.58 2.62
N GLU A 279 -3.16 -26.31 3.81
CA GLU A 279 -2.96 -27.24 4.92
C GLU A 279 -3.56 -28.57 4.48
N GLN A 280 -2.72 -29.61 4.41
CA GLN A 280 -3.20 -30.97 4.21
C GLN A 280 -4.16 -31.26 5.36
N LYS A 281 -5.47 -31.32 5.03
CA LYS A 281 -6.53 -31.69 5.98
C LYS A 281 -6.38 -33.11 6.45
#